data_dd47ab7a73d7afb11e90fa68abdb3811
#
_entry.id   dd47ab7a73d7afb11e90fa68abdb3811
#
_cell.length_a   1.000
_cell.length_b   1.000
_cell.length_c   1.000
_cell.angle_alpha   90.00
_cell.angle_beta   90.00
_cell.angle_gamma   90.00
#
_symmetry.space_group_name_H-M   'P 1'
#
loop_
_entity.id
_entity.type
_entity.pdbx_description
1 polymer ?
#
loop_
_entity_poly.entity_id
_entity_poly.type
_entity_poly.pdbx_seq_one_letter_code
_entity_poly.pdbx_strand_id
1 'polypeptide(L)'
;VPEISRFFGIIIAMFYNDHPPPHFHVRYGGQRAVIGIEDLALKDSDLSPRVLGLVVEWAALHRLDLLDNWNRARTQSPLSPVQPLE
;
A
#
# COMPACT_ATOMS: atom_id res chain seq x y z
N VAL A 1 -6.29 -11.25 4.02
CA VAL A 1 -5.62 -10.21 3.25
C VAL A 1 -4.34 -9.80 3.99
N PRO A 2 -3.16 -9.93 3.37
CA PRO A 2 -1.90 -9.59 4.04
C PRO A 2 -1.79 -8.08 4.28
N GLU A 3 -1.94 -7.69 5.53
CA GLU A 3 -1.77 -6.30 5.95
C GLU A 3 -0.29 -6.03 6.23
N ILE A 4 0.24 -4.92 5.71
CA ILE A 4 1.65 -4.56 5.91
C ILE A 4 1.82 -3.31 6.76
N SER A 5 0.77 -2.50 6.92
CA SER A 5 0.81 -1.33 7.82
C SER A 5 -0.61 -0.89 8.15
N ARG A 6 -0.72 -0.15 9.24
CA ARG A 6 -2.02 0.41 9.66
C ARG A 6 -1.76 1.69 10.45
N PHE A 7 -2.40 2.78 10.06
CA PHE A 7 -2.27 4.07 10.73
C PHE A 7 -3.53 4.89 10.52
N PHE A 8 -3.98 5.57 11.56
CA PHE A 8 -5.16 6.44 11.56
C PHE A 8 -6.42 5.76 10.98
N GLY A 9 -6.57 4.45 11.23
CA GLY A 9 -7.69 3.68 10.68
C GLY A 9 -7.51 3.26 9.23
N ILE A 10 -6.40 3.64 8.59
CA ILE A 10 -6.09 3.27 7.20
C ILE A 10 -5.33 1.95 7.22
N ILE A 11 -5.76 1.00 6.39
CA ILE A 11 -5.13 -0.32 6.28
C ILE A 11 -4.41 -0.40 4.94
N ILE A 12 -3.12 -0.73 4.99
CA ILE A 12 -2.31 -0.96 3.79
C ILE A 12 -2.08 -2.46 3.65
N ALA A 13 -2.39 -2.98 2.47
CA ALA A 13 -2.29 -4.42 2.19
C ALA A 13 -1.63 -4.68 0.86
N MET A 14 -1.07 -5.88 0.71
CA MET A 14 -0.46 -6.31 -0.53
C MET A 14 -0.81 -7.78 -0.75
N PHE A 15 -1.31 -8.10 -1.93
CA PHE A 15 -1.75 -9.46 -2.22
C PHE A 15 -0.63 -10.28 -2.85
N TYR A 16 -0.62 -11.58 -2.56
CA TYR A 16 0.31 -12.50 -3.20
C TYR A 16 -0.09 -12.70 -4.67
N ASN A 17 0.91 -12.82 -5.54
CA ASN A 17 0.71 -13.11 -6.97
C ASN A 17 -0.16 -12.08 -7.71
N ASP A 18 -0.09 -10.82 -7.28
CA ASP A 18 -0.82 -9.76 -7.96
C ASP A 18 -0.12 -9.38 -9.27
N HIS A 19 -0.86 -8.71 -10.16
CA HIS A 19 -0.37 -8.36 -11.49
C HIS A 19 0.55 -7.14 -11.43
N PRO A 20 1.69 -7.15 -12.18
CA PRO A 20 2.48 -5.91 -12.31
C PRO A 20 1.68 -4.84 -13.06
N PRO A 21 2.02 -3.55 -12.94
CA PRO A 21 3.19 -3.01 -12.21
C PRO A 21 3.02 -3.06 -10.70
N PRO A 22 4.13 -2.91 -9.95
CA PRO A 22 4.08 -2.96 -8.48
C PRO A 22 3.09 -1.95 -7.90
N HIS A 23 2.23 -2.42 -7.02
CA HIS A 23 1.19 -1.57 -6.41
C HIS A 23 0.80 -2.14 -5.05
N PHE A 24 0.11 -1.31 -4.26
CA PHE A 24 -0.44 -1.74 -2.99
C PHE A 24 -1.90 -1.32 -2.88
N HIS A 25 -2.61 -1.94 -1.94
CA HIS A 25 -4.03 -1.72 -1.73
C HIS A 25 -4.25 -0.96 -0.43
N VAL A 26 -5.25 -0.07 -0.43
CA VAL A 26 -5.60 0.75 0.72
C VAL A 26 -7.07 0.54 1.05
N ARG A 27 -7.37 0.43 2.33
CA ARG A 27 -8.76 0.41 2.82
C ARG A 27 -8.92 1.41 3.95
N TYR A 28 -10.02 2.15 3.89
CA TYR A 28 -10.40 3.07 4.96
C TYR A 28 -11.93 3.07 5.08
N GLY A 29 -12.44 2.39 6.10
CA GLY A 29 -13.88 2.17 6.22
C GLY A 29 -14.38 1.40 5.00
N GLY A 30 -15.39 1.95 4.32
CA GLY A 30 -15.90 1.37 3.08
C GLY A 30 -15.19 1.83 1.82
N GLN A 31 -14.15 2.66 1.95
CA GLN A 31 -13.44 3.22 0.80
C GLN A 31 -12.18 2.42 0.50
N ARG A 32 -11.77 2.43 -0.77
CA ARG A 32 -10.61 1.65 -1.24
C ARG A 32 -9.79 2.44 -2.24
N ALA A 33 -8.52 2.05 -2.38
CA ALA A 33 -7.65 2.58 -3.41
C ALA A 33 -6.60 1.57 -3.82
N VAL A 34 -6.10 1.72 -5.04
CA VAL A 34 -4.94 0.99 -5.55
C VAL A 34 -3.94 2.04 -6.01
N ILE A 35 -2.71 1.97 -5.50
CA ILE A 35 -1.69 2.98 -5.74
C ILE A 35 -0.40 2.31 -6.19
N GLY A 36 0.18 2.80 -7.29
CA GLY A 36 1.45 2.29 -7.79
C GLY A 36 2.59 2.66 -6.86
N ILE A 37 3.55 1.75 -6.70
CA ILE A 37 4.68 1.96 -5.80
C ILE A 37 5.73 2.88 -6.43
N GLU A 38 6.02 2.69 -7.71
CA GLU A 38 7.12 3.41 -8.36
C GLU A 38 6.78 4.87 -8.64
N ASP A 39 5.56 5.12 -9.10
CA ASP A 39 5.13 6.46 -9.50
C ASP A 39 4.13 7.09 -8.51
N LEU A 40 3.68 6.34 -7.51
CA LEU A 40 2.64 6.73 -6.55
C LEU A 40 1.36 7.21 -7.25
N ALA A 41 1.11 6.66 -8.45
CA ALA A 41 -0.06 7.03 -9.23
C ALA A 41 -1.28 6.27 -8.78
N LEU A 42 -2.42 6.96 -8.76
CA LEU A 42 -3.70 6.32 -8.50
C LEU A 42 -4.07 5.42 -9.66
N LYS A 43 -4.30 4.13 -9.38
CA LYS A 43 -4.85 3.20 -10.36
C LYS A 43 -6.36 3.16 -10.25
N ASP A 44 -6.87 3.26 -9.02
CA ASP A 44 -8.29 3.28 -8.72
C ASP A 44 -8.43 3.83 -7.29
N SER A 45 -9.43 4.68 -7.04
CA SER A 45 -9.61 5.24 -5.70
C SER A 45 -10.98 5.85 -5.51
N ASP A 46 -11.59 5.58 -4.35
CA ASP A 46 -12.71 6.34 -3.84
C ASP A 46 -12.40 6.98 -2.47
N LEU A 47 -11.10 7.07 -2.14
CA LEU A 47 -10.66 7.73 -0.91
C LEU A 47 -10.86 9.24 -1.02
N SER A 48 -11.15 9.88 0.13
CA SER A 48 -11.17 11.34 0.18
C SER A 48 -9.77 11.90 -0.05
N PRO A 49 -9.65 13.16 -0.55
CA PRO A 49 -8.33 13.77 -0.74
C PRO A 49 -7.47 13.78 0.51
N ARG A 50 -8.09 13.95 1.68
CA ARG A 50 -7.37 13.97 2.96
C ARG A 50 -6.71 12.63 3.25
N VAL A 51 -7.47 11.53 3.13
CA VAL A 51 -6.97 10.19 3.39
C VAL A 51 -5.91 9.83 2.35
N LEU A 52 -6.19 10.14 1.09
CA LEU A 52 -5.25 9.90 0.01
C LEU A 52 -3.92 10.61 0.23
N GLY A 53 -3.95 11.86 0.70
CA GLY A 53 -2.74 12.62 0.99
C GLY A 53 -1.88 11.96 2.06
N LEU A 54 -2.51 11.43 3.12
CA LEU A 54 -1.79 10.73 4.17
C LEU A 54 -1.11 9.46 3.64
N VAL A 55 -1.81 8.72 2.80
CA VAL A 55 -1.28 7.48 2.22
C VAL A 55 -0.10 7.77 1.29
N VAL A 56 -0.22 8.79 0.44
CA VAL A 56 0.85 9.15 -0.49
C VAL A 56 2.08 9.63 0.27
N GLU A 57 1.89 10.43 1.32
CA GLU A 57 3.00 10.86 2.17
C GLU A 57 3.73 9.67 2.78
N TRP A 58 2.98 8.74 3.35
CA TRP A 58 3.54 7.53 3.94
C TRP A 58 4.28 6.70 2.88
N ALA A 59 3.67 6.50 1.71
CA ALA A 59 4.26 5.68 0.65
C ALA A 59 5.55 6.28 0.11
N ALA A 60 5.63 7.60 0.01
CA ALA A 60 6.84 8.27 -0.43
C ALA A 60 8.01 8.02 0.53
N LEU A 61 7.72 7.94 1.83
CA LEU A 61 8.73 7.67 2.86
C LEU A 61 9.17 6.20 2.86
N HIS A 62 8.32 5.29 2.39
CA HIS A 62 8.56 3.85 2.52
C HIS A 62 8.59 3.11 1.19
N ARG A 63 8.98 3.81 0.11
CA ARG A 63 8.96 3.21 -1.23
C ARG A 63 9.80 1.94 -1.32
N LEU A 64 10.99 1.94 -0.72
CA LEU A 64 11.87 0.77 -0.76
C LEU A 64 11.27 -0.41 0.01
N ASP A 65 10.64 -0.13 1.14
CA ASP A 65 9.96 -1.18 1.92
C ASP A 65 8.78 -1.76 1.14
N LEU A 66 8.07 -0.91 0.39
CA LEU A 66 6.95 -1.36 -0.43
C LEU A 66 7.43 -2.24 -1.58
N LEU A 67 8.53 -1.85 -2.24
CA LEU A 67 9.11 -2.67 -3.31
C LEU A 67 9.61 -4.01 -2.79
N ASP A 68 10.23 -4.02 -1.60
CA ASP A 68 10.66 -5.25 -0.97
C ASP A 68 9.48 -6.19 -0.73
N ASN A 69 8.38 -5.65 -0.19
CA ASN A 69 7.18 -6.44 0.03
C ASN A 69 6.55 -6.95 -1.26
N TRP A 70 6.59 -6.13 -2.31
CA TRP A 70 6.11 -6.58 -3.62
C TRP A 70 6.89 -7.81 -4.10
N ASN A 71 8.21 -7.77 -3.97
CA ASN A 71 9.05 -8.90 -4.36
C ASN A 71 8.80 -10.13 -3.48
N ARG A 72 8.62 -9.93 -2.18
CA ARG A 72 8.28 -11.02 -1.26
C ARG A 72 6.94 -11.66 -1.65
N ALA A 73 5.95 -10.84 -1.97
CA ALA A 73 4.64 -11.35 -2.38
C ALA A 73 4.72 -12.18 -3.65
N ARG A 74 5.55 -11.77 -4.60
CA ARG A 74 5.72 -12.50 -5.86
C ARG A 74 6.42 -13.84 -5.68
N THR A 75 7.30 -13.95 -4.70
CA THR A 75 7.99 -15.20 -4.40
C THR A 75 7.31 -15.99 -3.27
N GLN A 76 6.13 -15.55 -2.85
CA GLN A 76 5.34 -16.17 -1.78
C GLN A 76 6.11 -16.25 -0.47
N SER A 77 6.97 -15.28 -0.23
CA SER A 77 7.69 -15.14 1.03
C SER A 77 6.86 -14.33 2.02
N PRO A 78 7.09 -14.48 3.33
CA PRO A 78 6.37 -13.67 4.33
C PRO A 78 6.61 -12.18 4.09
N LEU A 79 5.54 -11.39 4.18
CA LEU A 79 5.64 -9.94 4.05
C LEU A 79 6.21 -9.33 5.32
N SER A 80 6.91 -8.22 5.16
CA SER A 80 7.54 -7.51 6.27
C SER A 80 6.70 -6.29 6.66
N PRO A 81 6.34 -6.13 7.94
CA PRO A 81 5.59 -4.94 8.37
C PRO A 81 6.35 -3.67 8.06
N VAL A 82 5.63 -2.62 7.67
CA VAL A 82 6.19 -1.31 7.36
C VAL A 82 5.80 -0.33 8.47
N GLN A 83 6.74 0.52 8.86
CA GLN A 83 6.52 1.52 9.90
C GLN A 83 5.31 2.39 9.56
N PRO A 84 4.35 2.56 10.47
CA PRO A 84 3.19 3.41 10.21
C PRO A 84 3.57 4.89 10.18
N LEU A 85 2.69 5.69 9.57
CA LEU A 85 2.81 7.14 9.60
C LEU A 85 2.51 7.63 11.02
N GLU A 86 3.34 8.51 11.55
CA GLU A 86 3.20 9.05 12.90
C GLU A 86 2.76 10.50 12.89
#